data_ed44456689e4fb7ea17150a222c1e60d
#
_entry.id   ed44456689e4fb7ea17150a222c1e60d
#
_cell.length_a   1.000
_cell.length_b   1.000
_cell.length_c   1.000
_cell.angle_alpha   90.00
_cell.angle_beta   90.00
_cell.angle_gamma   90.00
#
_symmetry.space_group_name_H-M   'P 1'
#
loop_
_entity.id
_entity.type
_entity.pdbx_description
1 polymer ?
#
loop_
_entity_poly.entity_id
_entity_poly.type
_entity_poly.pdbx_seq_one_letter_code
_entity_poly.pdbx_strand_id
1 'polypeptide(L)'
;MISIKKLVVLLSFISLLCLITACAPDKQSGSGLFLPEGNADKGKQVFIDLGCNWCHTVKGVELPAVENEPPPFSIQLGGQVFRVKTYGELVTSIINPDHIISYQNRQVLEKLARDKNAQVKSLMPSFNDKMTVTQLVDLVTFLDAHYEKYIPDYTARGNYPIY
;
A
#
# COMPACT_ATOMS: atom_id res chain seq x y z
N MET A 1 12.56 -57.56 3.00
CA MET A 1 13.25 -56.72 2.03
C MET A 1 12.21 -56.03 1.12
N ILE A 2 12.03 -54.71 1.21
CA ILE A 2 11.14 -53.95 0.38
C ILE A 2 11.83 -53.83 -1.00
N SER A 3 11.19 -54.27 -2.08
CA SER A 3 11.76 -54.13 -3.41
C SER A 3 11.97 -52.65 -3.77
N ILE A 4 13.13 -52.31 -4.34
CA ILE A 4 13.50 -50.96 -4.75
C ILE A 4 12.38 -50.28 -5.57
N LYS A 5 11.69 -51.06 -6.42
CA LYS A 5 10.52 -50.57 -7.18
C LYS A 5 9.38 -50.05 -6.27
N LYS A 6 9.07 -50.75 -5.18
CA LYS A 6 8.05 -50.32 -4.23
C LYS A 6 8.48 -49.08 -3.46
N LEU A 7 9.77 -48.97 -3.15
CA LEU A 7 10.31 -47.75 -2.46
C LEU A 7 10.22 -46.51 -3.36
N VAL A 8 10.57 -46.64 -4.66
CA VAL A 8 10.48 -45.52 -5.64
C VAL A 8 9.03 -45.06 -5.83
N VAL A 9 8.09 -45.99 -5.96
CA VAL A 9 6.65 -45.66 -6.06
C VAL A 9 6.14 -44.95 -4.82
N LEU A 10 6.56 -45.39 -3.62
CA LEU A 10 6.17 -44.77 -2.37
C LEU A 10 6.71 -43.33 -2.23
N LEU A 11 7.98 -43.13 -2.60
CA LEU A 11 8.61 -41.79 -2.62
C LEU A 11 7.95 -40.84 -3.63
N SER A 12 7.58 -41.33 -4.80
CA SER A 12 6.85 -40.58 -5.83
C SER A 12 5.46 -40.15 -5.33
N PHE A 13 4.76 -41.05 -4.64
CA PHE A 13 3.43 -40.73 -4.05
C PHE A 13 3.51 -39.68 -2.93
N ILE A 14 4.54 -39.79 -2.06
CA ILE A 14 4.77 -38.80 -1.00
C ILE A 14 5.12 -37.44 -1.60
N SER A 15 5.96 -37.39 -2.63
CA SER A 15 6.32 -36.16 -3.33
C SER A 15 5.09 -35.50 -3.98
N LEU A 16 4.21 -36.30 -4.61
CA LEU A 16 2.98 -35.79 -5.23
C LEU A 16 1.99 -35.25 -4.17
N LEU A 17 1.91 -35.90 -3.00
CA LEU A 17 1.03 -35.46 -1.91
C LEU A 17 1.50 -34.13 -1.28
N CYS A 18 2.82 -33.87 -1.21
CA CYS A 18 3.38 -32.62 -0.71
C CYS A 18 3.09 -31.42 -1.64
N LEU A 19 2.88 -31.64 -2.94
CA LEU A 19 2.60 -30.59 -3.92
C LEU A 19 1.18 -30.03 -3.80
N ILE A 20 0.22 -30.77 -3.25
CA ILE A 20 -1.18 -30.34 -3.13
C ILE A 20 -1.43 -29.49 -1.88
N THR A 21 -0.54 -29.48 -0.90
CA THR A 21 -0.72 -28.70 0.34
C THR A 21 -0.15 -27.28 0.27
N ALA A 22 0.53 -26.91 -0.84
CA ALA A 22 1.27 -25.65 -0.96
C ALA A 22 0.38 -24.43 -1.31
N CYS A 23 -0.92 -24.59 -1.59
CA CYS A 23 -1.81 -23.54 -2.06
C CYS A 23 -2.95 -23.18 -1.09
N ALA A 24 -2.77 -23.35 0.22
CA ALA A 24 -3.73 -22.82 1.17
C ALA A 24 -3.62 -21.28 1.19
N PRO A 25 -4.70 -20.51 0.91
CA PRO A 25 -4.65 -19.07 1.00
C PRO A 25 -4.34 -18.66 2.43
N ASP A 26 -3.40 -17.72 2.60
CA ASP A 26 -3.09 -17.14 3.89
C ASP A 26 -4.36 -16.50 4.47
N LYS A 27 -4.67 -16.79 5.73
CA LYS A 27 -5.83 -16.23 6.45
C LYS A 27 -5.81 -14.69 6.50
N GLN A 28 -4.63 -14.08 6.36
CA GLN A 28 -4.44 -12.63 6.32
C GLN A 28 -4.41 -12.08 4.88
N SER A 29 -4.57 -12.93 3.87
CA SER A 29 -4.67 -12.43 2.50
C SER A 29 -5.95 -11.60 2.34
N GLY A 30 -5.87 -10.48 1.60
CA GLY A 30 -7.03 -9.67 1.26
C GLY A 30 -8.00 -10.35 0.27
N SER A 31 -7.79 -11.63 -0.04
CA SER A 31 -8.68 -12.41 -0.91
C SER A 31 -10.06 -12.55 -0.27
N GLY A 32 -11.09 -12.12 -0.99
CA GLY A 32 -12.48 -12.11 -0.48
C GLY A 32 -12.88 -10.83 0.27
N LEU A 33 -11.98 -9.85 0.44
CA LEU A 33 -12.36 -8.55 0.98
C LEU A 33 -12.93 -7.67 -0.13
N PHE A 34 -14.22 -7.39 -0.05
CA PHE A 34 -14.91 -6.43 -0.90
C PHE A 34 -15.44 -5.29 -0.06
N LEU A 35 -14.98 -4.09 -0.34
CA LEU A 35 -15.48 -2.89 0.31
C LEU A 35 -16.69 -2.35 -0.45
N PRO A 36 -17.70 -1.75 0.24
CA PRO A 36 -18.79 -1.06 -0.42
C PRO A 36 -18.27 0.17 -1.18
N GLU A 37 -19.10 0.73 -2.06
CA GLU A 37 -18.81 2.03 -2.67
C GLU A 37 -18.72 3.12 -1.62
N GLY A 38 -17.66 3.95 -1.69
CA GLY A 38 -17.46 5.10 -0.84
C GLY A 38 -17.84 6.40 -1.56
N ASN A 39 -17.82 7.49 -0.78
CA ASN A 39 -18.06 8.84 -1.28
C ASN A 39 -16.77 9.66 -1.19
N ALA A 40 -16.23 10.10 -2.34
CA ALA A 40 -14.97 10.84 -2.40
C ALA A 40 -15.01 12.20 -1.69
N ASP A 41 -16.15 12.92 -1.74
CA ASP A 41 -16.28 14.22 -1.05
C ASP A 41 -16.27 14.04 0.47
N LYS A 42 -16.97 13.03 0.98
CA LYS A 42 -16.90 12.65 2.39
C LYS A 42 -15.49 12.17 2.76
N GLY A 43 -14.83 11.43 1.88
CA GLY A 43 -13.45 11.00 2.06
C GLY A 43 -12.46 12.15 2.16
N LYS A 44 -12.63 13.21 1.36
CA LYS A 44 -11.87 14.47 1.50
C LYS A 44 -12.09 15.09 2.87
N GLN A 45 -13.34 15.11 3.35
CA GLN A 45 -13.63 15.64 4.68
C GLN A 45 -12.99 14.79 5.78
N VAL A 46 -13.08 13.46 5.69
CA VAL A 46 -12.39 12.54 6.64
C VAL A 46 -10.88 12.77 6.64
N PHE A 47 -10.28 13.00 5.47
CA PHE A 47 -8.85 13.30 5.33
C PHE A 47 -8.45 14.55 6.10
N ILE A 48 -9.30 15.59 6.08
CA ILE A 48 -9.08 16.84 6.82
C ILE A 48 -9.34 16.64 8.31
N ASP A 49 -10.46 16.04 8.67
CA ASP A 49 -10.91 15.88 10.08
C ASP A 49 -9.93 15.01 10.90
N LEU A 50 -9.31 14.03 10.27
CA LEU A 50 -8.29 13.19 10.89
C LEU A 50 -6.88 13.81 10.84
N GLY A 51 -6.72 15.00 10.28
CA GLY A 51 -5.45 15.71 10.19
C GLY A 51 -4.43 15.08 9.24
N CYS A 52 -4.87 14.28 8.26
CA CYS A 52 -3.97 13.65 7.30
C CYS A 52 -3.20 14.69 6.47
N ASN A 53 -3.81 15.86 6.24
CA ASN A 53 -3.22 17.00 5.53
C ASN A 53 -2.05 17.65 6.27
N TRP A 54 -1.76 17.26 7.52
CA TRP A 54 -0.55 17.71 8.20
C TRP A 54 0.71 17.13 7.55
N CYS A 55 0.67 15.83 7.18
CA CYS A 55 1.80 15.14 6.56
C CYS A 55 1.62 14.88 5.07
N HIS A 56 0.40 14.97 4.54
CA HIS A 56 0.08 14.58 3.18
C HIS A 56 -0.54 15.71 2.38
N THR A 57 -0.05 15.89 1.16
CA THR A 57 -0.75 16.64 0.11
C THR A 57 -1.38 15.66 -0.87
N VAL A 58 -2.44 16.08 -1.57
CA VAL A 58 -3.06 15.28 -2.63
C VAL A 58 -2.95 16.05 -3.94
N LYS A 59 -2.42 15.39 -4.98
CA LYS A 59 -2.20 16.03 -6.28
C LYS A 59 -3.50 16.59 -6.86
N GLY A 60 -3.47 17.88 -7.19
CA GLY A 60 -4.64 18.56 -7.78
C GLY A 60 -5.77 18.90 -6.79
N VAL A 61 -5.55 18.72 -5.50
CA VAL A 61 -6.54 19.04 -4.45
C VAL A 61 -6.03 20.16 -3.57
N GLU A 62 -6.82 21.22 -3.45
CA GLU A 62 -6.61 22.23 -2.41
C GLU A 62 -7.10 21.70 -1.07
N LEU A 63 -6.21 21.75 -0.09
CA LEU A 63 -6.48 21.36 1.30
C LEU A 63 -6.24 22.57 2.21
N PRO A 64 -7.00 22.71 3.31
CA PRO A 64 -6.78 23.78 4.25
C PRO A 64 -5.38 23.73 4.83
N ALA A 65 -4.80 24.91 5.09
CA ALA A 65 -3.54 25.01 5.80
C ALA A 65 -3.68 24.49 7.23
N VAL A 66 -2.61 23.87 7.73
CA VAL A 66 -2.54 23.37 9.10
C VAL A 66 -1.65 24.33 9.88
N GLU A 67 -2.16 24.85 10.99
CA GLU A 67 -1.46 25.86 11.83
C GLU A 67 -0.34 25.27 12.72
N ASN A 68 -0.16 23.96 12.69
CA ASN A 68 0.85 23.28 13.51
C ASN A 68 2.25 23.42 12.92
N GLU A 69 3.27 23.19 13.76
CA GLU A 69 4.65 23.07 13.31
C GLU A 69 4.74 22.05 12.15
N PRO A 70 5.46 22.38 11.06
CA PRO A 70 5.53 21.49 9.89
C PRO A 70 6.12 20.13 10.26
N PRO A 71 5.65 19.05 9.66
CA PRO A 71 6.20 17.73 9.88
C PRO A 71 7.63 17.64 9.32
N PRO A 72 8.42 16.66 9.76
CA PRO A 72 9.81 16.49 9.30
C PRO A 72 9.90 16.20 7.78
N PHE A 73 8.82 15.78 7.17
CA PHE A 73 8.67 15.60 5.72
C PHE A 73 7.18 15.63 5.32
N SER A 74 6.92 15.99 4.07
CA SER A 74 5.59 15.92 3.46
C SER A 74 5.58 14.87 2.36
N ILE A 75 4.50 14.12 2.25
CA ILE A 75 4.31 13.07 1.25
C ILE A 75 3.15 13.46 0.34
N GLN A 76 3.44 13.64 -0.94
CA GLN A 76 2.40 13.83 -1.94
C GLN A 76 1.74 12.50 -2.26
N LEU A 77 0.42 12.45 -2.17
CA LEU A 77 -0.44 11.36 -2.62
C LEU A 77 -1.07 11.69 -3.97
N GLY A 78 -1.48 10.67 -4.71
CA GLY A 78 -2.10 10.85 -6.03
C GLY A 78 -1.11 11.18 -7.14
N GLY A 79 -1.67 11.57 -8.31
CA GLY A 79 -0.93 11.83 -9.53
C GLY A 79 -0.58 10.59 -10.33
N GLN A 80 0.26 10.77 -11.35
CA GLN A 80 0.66 9.68 -12.24
C GLN A 80 1.67 8.75 -11.58
N VAL A 81 1.37 7.47 -11.58
CA VAL A 81 2.22 6.41 -11.01
C VAL A 81 2.36 5.25 -12.00
N PHE A 82 3.52 4.57 -12.00
CA PHE A 82 3.74 3.39 -12.85
C PHE A 82 2.79 2.24 -12.48
N ARG A 83 2.42 2.12 -11.22
CA ARG A 83 1.47 1.14 -10.71
C ARG A 83 0.54 1.81 -9.71
N VAL A 84 -0.73 1.84 -10.04
CA VAL A 84 -1.77 2.29 -9.11
C VAL A 84 -1.93 1.22 -8.03
N LYS A 85 -1.96 1.63 -6.77
CA LYS A 85 -2.27 0.75 -5.64
C LYS A 85 -3.69 0.23 -5.77
N THR A 86 -3.90 -1.02 -5.39
CA THR A 86 -5.25 -1.56 -5.25
C THR A 86 -5.96 -0.96 -4.02
N TYR A 87 -7.27 -1.05 -3.99
CA TYR A 87 -8.07 -0.66 -2.82
C TYR A 87 -7.56 -1.30 -1.53
N GLY A 88 -7.26 -2.61 -1.56
CA GLY A 88 -6.70 -3.34 -0.41
C GLY A 88 -5.34 -2.80 0.04
N GLU A 89 -4.48 -2.40 -0.90
CA GLU A 89 -3.18 -1.79 -0.58
C GLU A 89 -3.33 -0.39 0.03
N LEU A 90 -4.31 0.41 -0.44
CA LEU A 90 -4.61 1.71 0.16
C LEU A 90 -5.17 1.55 1.57
N VAL A 91 -6.15 0.64 1.76
CA VAL A 91 -6.67 0.27 3.08
C VAL A 91 -5.53 -0.12 4.01
N THR A 92 -4.68 -1.05 3.59
CA THR A 92 -3.55 -1.52 4.40
C THR A 92 -2.59 -0.40 4.75
N SER A 93 -2.33 0.53 3.82
CA SER A 93 -1.46 1.68 4.08
C SER A 93 -2.00 2.61 5.17
N ILE A 94 -3.31 2.65 5.36
CA ILE A 94 -3.99 3.48 6.37
C ILE A 94 -4.05 2.76 7.72
N ILE A 95 -4.49 1.50 7.74
CA ILE A 95 -4.73 0.76 8.99
C ILE A 95 -3.49 0.07 9.54
N ASN A 96 -2.47 -0.13 8.72
CA ASN A 96 -1.19 -0.76 9.10
C ASN A 96 -0.02 -0.08 8.36
N PRO A 97 0.30 1.17 8.69
CA PRO A 97 1.30 1.97 7.97
C PRO A 97 2.73 1.44 8.07
N ASP A 98 3.01 0.55 9.02
CA ASP A 98 4.31 -0.13 9.14
C ASP A 98 4.46 -1.31 8.18
N HIS A 99 3.38 -1.80 7.55
CA HIS A 99 3.40 -2.97 6.68
C HIS A 99 4.36 -2.80 5.50
N ILE A 100 4.29 -1.65 4.82
CA ILE A 100 5.22 -1.30 3.73
C ILE A 100 5.63 0.16 3.85
N ILE A 101 6.88 0.39 4.20
CA ILE A 101 7.50 1.72 4.18
C ILE A 101 8.21 1.88 2.84
N SER A 102 7.87 2.92 2.06
CA SER A 102 8.54 3.20 0.80
C SER A 102 10.04 3.44 0.99
N TYR A 103 10.85 3.11 -0.02
CA TYR A 103 12.31 3.27 0.06
C TYR A 103 12.73 4.70 0.39
N GLN A 104 12.09 5.70 -0.21
CA GLN A 104 12.39 7.11 0.04
C GLN A 104 12.12 7.52 1.49
N ASN A 105 10.98 7.10 2.03
CA ASN A 105 10.61 7.39 3.41
C ASN A 105 11.49 6.63 4.40
N ARG A 106 11.89 5.40 4.06
CA ARG A 106 12.76 4.57 4.89
C ARG A 106 14.08 5.27 5.22
N GLN A 107 14.73 5.91 4.26
CA GLN A 107 16.01 6.61 4.50
C GLN A 107 15.87 7.73 5.54
N VAL A 108 14.78 8.51 5.47
CA VAL A 108 14.50 9.56 6.46
C VAL A 108 14.21 8.95 7.83
N LEU A 109 13.38 7.90 7.85
CA LEU A 109 13.01 7.21 9.10
C LEU A 109 14.21 6.52 9.76
N GLU A 110 15.11 5.92 8.98
CA GLU A 110 16.35 5.33 9.49
C GLU A 110 17.27 6.36 10.12
N LYS A 111 17.37 7.55 9.53
CA LYS A 111 18.12 8.66 10.13
C LYS A 111 17.50 9.08 11.45
N LEU A 112 16.21 9.34 11.48
CA LEU A 112 15.47 9.72 12.70
C LEU A 112 15.54 8.63 13.78
N ALA A 113 15.47 7.36 13.40
CA ALA A 113 15.57 6.23 14.31
C ALA A 113 16.98 6.10 14.93
N ARG A 114 18.05 6.29 14.14
CA ARG A 114 19.44 6.30 14.63
C ARG A 114 19.67 7.41 15.65
N ASP A 115 19.19 8.61 15.35
CA ASP A 115 19.34 9.78 16.24
C ASP A 115 18.64 9.55 17.59
N LYS A 116 17.59 8.73 17.62
CA LYS A 116 16.82 8.39 18.81
C LYS A 116 17.14 7.01 19.41
N ASN A 117 18.07 6.26 18.83
CA ASN A 117 18.35 4.86 19.16
C ASN A 117 17.08 3.99 19.21
N ALA A 118 16.22 4.14 18.23
CA ALA A 118 14.89 3.53 18.12
C ALA A 118 14.77 2.60 16.90
N GLN A 119 13.69 1.83 16.86
CA GLN A 119 13.35 1.03 15.67
C GLN A 119 12.77 1.93 14.57
N VAL A 120 13.04 1.55 13.31
CA VAL A 120 12.44 2.21 12.15
C VAL A 120 10.96 1.86 12.09
N LYS A 121 10.11 2.87 12.28
CA LYS A 121 8.65 2.77 12.21
C LYS A 121 8.08 3.91 11.39
N SER A 122 6.88 3.73 10.87
CA SER A 122 6.13 4.82 10.26
C SER A 122 5.88 5.93 11.27
N LEU A 123 5.94 7.19 10.81
CA LEU A 123 5.49 8.33 11.62
C LEU A 123 3.97 8.55 11.51
N MET A 124 3.30 7.85 10.60
CA MET A 124 1.85 7.90 10.50
C MET A 124 1.23 7.23 11.73
N PRO A 125 0.40 7.94 12.49
CA PRO A 125 -0.25 7.37 13.67
C PRO A 125 -1.30 6.33 13.26
N SER A 126 -1.66 5.45 14.19
CA SER A 126 -2.81 4.56 14.00
C SER A 126 -4.12 5.33 14.17
N PHE A 127 -5.03 5.12 13.22
CA PHE A 127 -6.40 5.64 13.24
C PHE A 127 -7.45 4.56 13.50
N ASN A 128 -7.04 3.33 13.80
CA ASN A 128 -7.92 2.17 13.88
C ASN A 128 -9.03 2.34 14.93
N ASP A 129 -8.75 3.05 16.02
CA ASP A 129 -9.71 3.34 17.09
C ASP A 129 -10.44 4.69 16.93
N LYS A 130 -10.10 5.45 15.88
CA LYS A 130 -10.60 6.82 15.66
C LYS A 130 -11.44 6.95 14.39
N MET A 131 -11.44 5.94 13.55
CA MET A 131 -12.06 5.95 12.25
C MET A 131 -13.04 4.79 12.13
N THR A 132 -14.25 5.08 11.66
CA THR A 132 -15.23 4.03 11.33
C THR A 132 -14.87 3.36 10.00
N VAL A 133 -15.42 2.17 9.75
CA VAL A 133 -15.28 1.48 8.46
C VAL A 133 -15.83 2.33 7.32
N THR A 134 -16.94 3.03 7.52
CA THR A 134 -17.50 3.94 6.50
C THR A 134 -16.53 5.06 6.16
N GLN A 135 -15.93 5.69 7.16
CA GLN A 135 -14.92 6.72 6.95
C GLN A 135 -13.68 6.18 6.23
N LEU A 136 -13.23 4.96 6.54
CA LEU A 136 -12.13 4.31 5.83
C LEU A 136 -12.46 4.10 4.35
N VAL A 137 -13.66 3.61 4.05
CA VAL A 137 -14.12 3.39 2.67
C VAL A 137 -14.20 4.71 1.89
N ASP A 138 -14.79 5.74 2.48
CA ASP A 138 -14.88 7.07 1.87
C ASP A 138 -13.48 7.67 1.62
N LEU A 139 -12.58 7.56 2.61
CA LEU A 139 -11.20 8.02 2.51
C LEU A 139 -10.41 7.31 1.40
N VAL A 140 -10.52 5.99 1.31
CA VAL A 140 -9.86 5.21 0.25
C VAL A 140 -10.42 5.59 -1.12
N THR A 141 -11.74 5.77 -1.23
CA THR A 141 -12.39 6.23 -2.47
C THR A 141 -11.88 7.61 -2.90
N PHE A 142 -11.74 8.54 -1.96
CA PHE A 142 -11.14 9.84 -2.23
C PHE A 142 -9.71 9.73 -2.74
N LEU A 143 -8.87 8.95 -2.09
CA LEU A 143 -7.46 8.80 -2.48
C LEU A 143 -7.31 8.08 -3.82
N ASP A 144 -8.06 7.01 -4.06
CA ASP A 144 -8.03 6.23 -5.30
C ASP A 144 -8.40 7.09 -6.52
N ALA A 145 -9.40 7.95 -6.37
CA ALA A 145 -9.83 8.87 -7.43
C ALA A 145 -8.75 9.85 -7.90
N HIS A 146 -7.67 10.03 -7.14
CA HIS A 146 -6.58 10.95 -7.46
C HIS A 146 -5.31 10.25 -7.97
N TYR A 147 -5.32 8.93 -8.12
CA TYR A 147 -4.21 8.18 -8.73
C TYR A 147 -4.51 7.88 -10.20
N GLU A 148 -3.54 8.15 -11.05
CA GLU A 148 -3.59 7.85 -12.47
C GLU A 148 -2.44 6.90 -12.84
N LYS A 149 -2.75 5.90 -13.69
CA LYS A 149 -1.70 5.04 -14.22
C LYS A 149 -0.92 5.80 -15.29
N TYR A 150 0.39 5.92 -15.12
CA TYR A 150 1.26 6.43 -16.16
C TYR A 150 1.28 5.46 -17.35
N ILE A 151 0.85 5.96 -18.52
CA ILE A 151 0.93 5.24 -19.79
C ILE A 151 2.03 5.92 -20.60
N PRO A 152 3.19 5.26 -20.84
CA PRO A 152 4.25 5.84 -21.66
C PRO A 152 3.75 6.10 -23.07
N ASP A 153 3.95 7.29 -23.59
CA ASP A 153 3.71 7.58 -25.01
C ASP A 153 4.87 7.03 -25.85
N TYR A 154 4.66 5.85 -26.39
CA TYR A 154 5.65 5.21 -27.29
C TYR A 154 5.63 5.82 -28.71
N THR A 155 4.66 6.68 -29.07
CA THR A 155 4.59 7.30 -30.38
C THR A 155 5.60 8.44 -30.54
N ALA A 156 6.03 9.05 -29.44
CA ALA A 156 7.06 10.09 -29.44
C ALA A 156 8.49 9.58 -29.74
N ARG A 157 8.70 8.25 -29.84
CA ARG A 157 10.01 7.62 -30.15
C ARG A 157 10.39 7.63 -31.64
N GLY A 158 9.72 8.40 -32.49
CA GLY A 158 9.98 8.47 -33.92
C GLY A 158 11.32 9.12 -34.32
N ASN A 159 12.19 9.57 -33.42
CA ASN A 159 13.43 10.32 -33.77
C ASN A 159 14.65 9.87 -32.97
N TYR A 160 14.92 8.56 -32.86
CA TYR A 160 16.29 8.15 -32.56
C TYR A 160 17.03 7.95 -33.88
N PRO A 161 18.12 8.73 -34.17
CA PRO A 161 18.98 8.39 -35.28
C PRO A 161 19.62 7.03 -35.00
N ILE A 162 19.41 6.10 -35.90
CA ILE A 162 20.10 4.81 -35.92
C ILE A 162 21.54 5.11 -36.36
N TYR A 163 22.48 5.01 -35.41
CA TYR A 163 23.91 4.97 -35.73
C TYR A 163 24.37 3.52 -35.79
#